data_c970fed83caddcc4b06e7871b758181c
#
_entry.id   c970fed83caddcc4b06e7871b758181c
#
_cell.length_a   1.000
_cell.length_b   1.000
_cell.length_c   1.000
_cell.angle_alpha   90.00
_cell.angle_beta   90.00
_cell.angle_gamma   90.00
#
_symmetry.space_group_name_H-M   'P 1'
#
loop_
_entity.id
_entity.type
_entity.pdbx_description
1 polymer ?
#
loop_
_entity_poly.entity_id
_entity_poly.type
_entity_poly.pdbx_seq_one_letter_code
_entity_poly.pdbx_strand_id
1 'polypeptide(L)'
;MHILSKSTYIKGEQCEKALYLFKNRPFLRDKLSMEQRAKFKRGTDVGILAQQYFPGGINMTPSSPSQFSKKVVETLKNLTNPAVNVMYEAVFQYDDTLIMLDIIVRDGDKWRAIEVKSSLSISPTYMKDAALQYYVLKGCEVPLSDIQLMYINADYVRNGELDLKQLFVFQSVKDYAEQYQDVIAKNIAHFKDIIKQPHSPKIAIGSQCDTPYRCEFHGHCWKDVPNEADKPYTIDYKTLYQLIGDKNQSTAFLNLLFYRPAVPLFDGDKPYTEFVIGFSILSNNGQYDSIYDWNCLDDLSRWKESLPLLTERLAGFDRVICFASQNITASLQRFNLLNSKELNYKILNFREVLQQADFHHEKVKTDFSLKSVYESVFPDKTLFEHSRIILNALSDNPMERSLITGDLELENKALREIFKKVINI
;
A
#
# COMPACT_ATOMS: atom_id res chain seq x y z
N MET A 1 9.40 23.54 20.47
CA MET A 1 8.67 23.14 19.24
C MET A 1 9.62 22.28 18.43
N HIS A 2 9.25 21.07 17.98
CA HIS A 2 10.13 20.23 17.19
C HIS A 2 10.24 20.73 15.74
N ILE A 3 11.41 20.58 15.14
CA ILE A 3 11.66 20.91 13.72
C ILE A 3 11.46 19.69 12.86
N LEU A 4 11.93 18.52 13.31
CA LEU A 4 11.79 17.24 12.62
C LEU A 4 10.84 16.31 13.36
N SER A 5 10.26 15.38 12.63
CA SER A 5 9.53 14.20 13.14
C SER A 5 10.08 12.96 12.44
N LYS A 6 9.75 11.77 12.94
CA LYS A 6 10.11 10.50 12.31
C LYS A 6 9.82 10.51 10.80
N SER A 7 8.59 10.85 10.41
CA SER A 7 8.19 10.89 9.01
C SER A 7 8.93 11.93 8.17
N THR A 8 9.27 13.09 8.75
CA THR A 8 10.02 14.13 8.01
C THR A 8 11.50 13.79 7.89
N TYR A 9 12.08 13.11 8.86
CA TYR A 9 13.45 12.61 8.77
C TYR A 9 13.58 11.58 7.61
N ILE A 10 12.72 10.57 7.56
CA ILE A 10 12.71 9.56 6.47
C ILE A 10 12.49 10.23 5.10
N LYS A 11 11.68 11.29 5.06
CA LYS A 11 11.48 12.08 3.84
C LYS A 11 12.78 12.80 3.41
N GLY A 12 13.54 13.33 4.36
CA GLY A 12 14.85 13.94 4.10
C GLY A 12 15.86 12.94 3.53
N GLU A 13 15.88 11.71 4.04
CA GLU A 13 16.71 10.63 3.49
C GLU A 13 16.34 10.24 2.07
N GLN A 14 15.05 10.29 1.73
CA GLN A 14 14.60 10.03 0.37
C GLN A 14 14.93 11.19 -0.58
N CYS A 15 14.63 12.42 -0.17
CA CYS A 15 14.84 13.60 -0.98
C CYS A 15 14.77 14.90 -0.13
N GLU A 16 15.87 15.63 -0.04
CA GLU A 16 15.94 16.89 0.69
C GLU A 16 14.95 17.95 0.16
N LYS A 17 14.73 17.99 -1.16
CA LYS A 17 13.71 18.84 -1.77
C LYS A 17 12.31 18.50 -1.25
N ALA A 18 12.00 17.21 -1.11
CA ALA A 18 10.72 16.78 -0.56
C ALA A 18 10.56 17.18 0.91
N LEU A 19 11.63 17.07 1.71
CA LEU A 19 11.65 17.54 3.10
C LEU A 19 11.39 19.06 3.17
N TYR A 20 12.11 19.83 2.36
CA TYR A 20 11.93 21.29 2.29
C TYR A 20 10.50 21.67 1.92
N LEU A 21 9.96 21.06 0.86
CA LEU A 21 8.59 21.32 0.39
C LEU A 21 7.55 20.95 1.44
N PHE A 22 7.75 19.83 2.13
CA PHE A 22 6.84 19.39 3.19
C PHE A 22 6.73 20.40 4.33
N LYS A 23 7.84 21.01 4.72
CA LYS A 23 7.89 22.00 5.82
C LYS A 23 7.48 23.41 5.38
N ASN A 24 7.94 23.84 4.22
CA ASN A 24 7.81 25.23 3.81
C ASN A 24 6.70 25.48 2.78
N ARG A 25 6.26 24.44 2.04
CA ARG A 25 5.24 24.52 0.98
C ARG A 25 4.31 23.31 0.96
N PRO A 26 3.65 22.97 2.09
CA PRO A 26 2.83 21.76 2.22
C PRO A 26 1.64 21.70 1.24
N PHE A 27 1.19 22.86 0.74
CA PHE A 27 0.10 22.97 -0.22
C PHE A 27 0.46 22.42 -1.62
N LEU A 28 1.75 22.17 -1.92
CA LEU A 28 2.20 21.56 -3.17
C LEU A 28 2.14 20.02 -3.14
N ARG A 29 1.70 19.46 -2.05
CA ARG A 29 1.60 18.04 -1.82
C ARG A 29 0.49 17.41 -2.66
N ASP A 30 0.79 16.30 -3.31
CA ASP A 30 -0.21 15.49 -3.99
C ASP A 30 -1.25 14.98 -3.00
N LYS A 31 -2.47 14.82 -3.44
CA LYS A 31 -3.50 14.15 -2.63
C LYS A 31 -3.09 12.69 -2.44
N LEU A 32 -3.23 12.20 -1.21
CA LEU A 32 -2.99 10.79 -0.93
C LEU A 32 -3.90 9.95 -1.82
N SER A 33 -3.30 9.01 -2.53
CA SER A 33 -4.06 7.99 -3.22
C SER A 33 -4.84 7.17 -2.20
N MET A 34 -5.89 6.55 -2.64
CA MET A 34 -6.70 5.74 -1.75
C MET A 34 -5.95 4.47 -1.35
N GLU A 35 -5.09 3.91 -2.20
CA GLU A 35 -4.18 2.83 -1.85
C GLU A 35 -3.23 3.21 -0.69
N GLN A 36 -2.68 4.43 -0.73
CA GLN A 36 -1.87 4.94 0.39
C GLN A 36 -2.67 5.07 1.68
N ARG A 37 -3.92 5.56 1.61
CA ARG A 37 -4.81 5.61 2.79
C ARG A 37 -5.09 4.21 3.33
N ALA A 38 -5.33 3.23 2.43
CA ALA A 38 -5.50 1.83 2.77
C ALA A 38 -4.31 1.25 3.52
N LYS A 39 -3.11 1.54 3.02
CA LYS A 39 -1.86 1.13 3.65
C LYS A 39 -1.71 1.72 5.06
N PHE A 40 -2.03 3.00 5.22
CA PHE A 40 -1.95 3.67 6.53
C PHE A 40 -2.96 3.09 7.52
N LYS A 41 -4.22 2.91 7.09
CA LYS A 41 -5.24 2.30 7.95
C LYS A 41 -4.83 0.89 8.40
N ARG A 42 -4.36 0.06 7.49
CA ARG A 42 -3.85 -1.28 7.83
C ARG A 42 -2.71 -1.24 8.84
N GLY A 43 -1.79 -0.27 8.70
CA GLY A 43 -0.74 -0.02 9.69
C GLY A 43 -1.31 0.32 11.06
N THR A 44 -2.30 1.22 11.10
CA THR A 44 -3.00 1.61 12.34
C THR A 44 -3.73 0.42 12.96
N ASP A 45 -4.46 -0.36 12.19
CA ASP A 45 -5.23 -1.51 12.69
C ASP A 45 -4.29 -2.57 13.31
N VAL A 46 -3.15 -2.85 12.66
CA VAL A 46 -2.12 -3.76 13.20
C VAL A 46 -1.45 -3.17 14.44
N GLY A 47 -1.19 -1.86 14.50
CA GLY A 47 -0.67 -1.18 15.68
C GLY A 47 -1.60 -1.32 16.88
N ILE A 48 -2.91 -1.09 16.70
CA ILE A 48 -3.91 -1.28 17.75
C ILE A 48 -3.97 -2.75 18.21
N LEU A 49 -3.88 -3.69 17.28
CA LEU A 49 -3.84 -5.11 17.63
C LEU A 49 -2.57 -5.48 18.42
N ALA A 50 -1.42 -4.91 18.05
CA ALA A 50 -0.16 -5.12 18.75
C ALA A 50 -0.19 -4.60 20.21
N GLN A 51 -0.96 -3.55 20.50
CA GLN A 51 -1.16 -3.07 21.88
C GLN A 51 -1.85 -4.12 22.77
N GLN A 52 -2.70 -4.98 22.21
CA GLN A 52 -3.34 -6.07 22.94
C GLN A 52 -2.37 -7.18 23.36
N TYR A 53 -1.21 -7.28 22.70
CA TYR A 53 -0.12 -8.19 23.13
C TYR A 53 0.48 -7.77 24.49
N PHE A 54 0.42 -6.48 24.83
CA PHE A 54 0.91 -5.89 26.06
C PHE A 54 -0.21 -5.15 26.81
N PRO A 55 -1.18 -5.85 27.41
CA PRO A 55 -2.36 -5.23 27.99
C PRO A 55 -2.04 -4.33 29.18
N GLY A 56 -2.92 -3.38 29.48
CA GLY A 56 -2.82 -2.48 30.63
C GLY A 56 -1.91 -1.27 30.42
N GLY A 57 -1.50 -1.00 29.19
CA GLY A 57 -0.69 0.18 28.85
C GLY A 57 -1.45 1.50 28.88
N ILE A 58 -0.73 2.60 29.10
CA ILE A 58 -1.24 3.96 29.03
C ILE A 58 -1.09 4.48 27.61
N ASN A 59 -2.19 4.87 26.98
CA ASN A 59 -2.15 5.50 25.66
C ASN A 59 -1.74 6.97 25.78
N MET A 60 -0.61 7.31 25.13
CA MET A 60 -0.03 8.64 25.15
C MET A 60 -0.34 9.45 23.87
N THR A 61 -1.18 8.93 22.95
CA THR A 61 -1.53 9.61 21.70
C THR A 61 -2.02 11.03 21.95
N PRO A 62 -1.41 12.06 21.36
CA PRO A 62 -1.89 13.44 21.44
C PRO A 62 -3.19 13.59 20.64
N SER A 63 -4.21 14.24 21.20
CA SER A 63 -5.45 14.50 20.45
C SER A 63 -5.30 15.62 19.40
N SER A 64 -4.21 16.39 19.46
CA SER A 64 -3.88 17.43 18.49
C SER A 64 -2.35 17.74 18.50
N PRO A 65 -1.80 18.31 17.43
CA PRO A 65 -0.39 18.71 17.39
C PRO A 65 0.05 19.66 18.50
N SER A 66 -0.85 20.49 19.04
CA SER A 66 -0.56 21.41 20.15
C SER A 66 -0.26 20.69 21.48
N GLN A 67 -0.63 19.43 21.59
CA GLN A 67 -0.42 18.65 22.83
C GLN A 67 0.90 17.89 22.88
N PHE A 68 1.69 17.88 21.81
CA PHE A 68 2.97 17.13 21.80
C PHE A 68 3.87 17.47 22.97
N SER A 69 4.13 18.76 23.25
CA SER A 69 4.99 19.18 24.36
C SER A 69 4.48 18.70 25.73
N LYS A 70 3.17 18.74 25.95
CA LYS A 70 2.54 18.21 27.16
C LYS A 70 2.74 16.70 27.26
N LYS A 71 2.55 15.98 26.15
CA LYS A 71 2.69 14.52 26.10
C LYS A 71 4.14 14.08 26.30
N VAL A 72 5.13 14.84 25.84
CA VAL A 72 6.55 14.57 26.14
C VAL A 72 6.78 14.59 27.66
N VAL A 73 6.33 15.64 28.35
CA VAL A 73 6.48 15.75 29.83
C VAL A 73 5.76 14.61 30.55
N GLU A 74 4.54 14.28 30.12
CA GLU A 74 3.74 13.20 30.68
C GLU A 74 4.40 11.83 30.48
N THR A 75 4.98 11.58 29.28
CA THR A 75 5.72 10.35 28.98
C THR A 75 6.94 10.19 29.88
N LEU A 76 7.78 11.24 30.02
CA LEU A 76 8.97 11.21 30.86
C LEU A 76 8.61 11.00 32.34
N LYS A 77 7.53 11.61 32.82
CA LYS A 77 7.02 11.37 34.18
C LYS A 77 6.57 9.91 34.37
N ASN A 78 5.92 9.33 33.40
CA ASN A 78 5.45 7.93 33.46
C ASN A 78 6.60 6.92 33.42
N LEU A 79 7.74 7.22 32.79
CA LEU A 79 8.93 6.36 32.82
C LEU A 79 9.45 6.13 34.24
N THR A 80 9.37 7.13 35.10
CA THR A 80 9.86 7.06 36.49
C THR A 80 8.81 6.51 37.47
N ASN A 81 7.55 6.36 37.03
CA ASN A 81 6.48 5.83 37.86
C ASN A 81 6.54 4.29 37.91
N PRO A 82 6.79 3.65 39.07
CA PRO A 82 6.90 2.19 39.17
C PRO A 82 5.59 1.45 38.87
N ALA A 83 4.43 2.13 38.94
CA ALA A 83 3.15 1.54 38.58
C ALA A 83 2.93 1.43 37.07
N VAL A 84 3.73 2.11 36.25
CA VAL A 84 3.60 2.11 34.80
C VAL A 84 4.56 1.08 34.20
N ASN A 85 3.99 0.05 33.59
CA ASN A 85 4.75 -1.03 32.94
C ASN A 85 4.72 -0.97 31.42
N VAL A 86 3.71 -0.34 30.81
CA VAL A 86 3.53 -0.24 29.38
C VAL A 86 2.98 1.13 29.02
N MET A 87 3.51 1.73 27.96
CA MET A 87 2.90 2.89 27.29
C MET A 87 2.79 2.64 25.81
N TYR A 88 1.70 3.15 25.19
CA TYR A 88 1.48 3.15 23.75
C TYR A 88 1.58 4.55 23.20
N GLU A 89 2.07 4.70 21.97
CA GLU A 89 2.26 5.97 21.29
C GLU A 89 3.03 6.98 22.14
N ALA A 90 4.06 6.49 22.83
CA ALA A 90 4.84 7.28 23.77
C ALA A 90 5.64 8.37 23.04
N VAL A 91 5.46 9.63 23.47
CA VAL A 91 6.01 10.81 22.79
C VAL A 91 7.32 11.23 23.41
N PHE A 92 8.38 11.30 22.60
CA PHE A 92 9.70 11.76 23.02
C PHE A 92 10.20 12.86 22.10
N GLN A 93 11.04 13.74 22.62
CA GLN A 93 11.67 14.79 21.83
C GLN A 93 13.11 15.02 22.33
N TYR A 94 14.03 14.93 21.39
CA TYR A 94 15.42 15.27 21.60
C TYR A 94 16.00 15.92 20.35
N ASP A 95 16.94 16.86 20.49
CA ASP A 95 17.61 17.56 19.38
C ASP A 95 16.61 18.05 18.31
N ASP A 96 15.52 18.73 18.77
CA ASP A 96 14.40 19.22 17.95
C ASP A 96 13.70 18.14 17.10
N THR A 97 13.96 16.87 17.35
CA THR A 97 13.35 15.73 16.68
C THR A 97 12.34 15.05 17.58
N LEU A 98 11.10 14.96 17.08
CA LEU A 98 9.98 14.33 17.77
C LEU A 98 9.74 12.93 17.23
N ILE A 99 9.54 11.97 18.13
CA ILE A 99 9.06 10.64 17.80
C ILE A 99 7.79 10.31 18.61
N MET A 100 6.97 9.42 18.05
CA MET A 100 5.96 8.66 18.77
C MET A 100 6.34 7.19 18.61
N LEU A 101 6.63 6.55 19.73
CA LEU A 101 7.01 5.14 19.78
C LEU A 101 5.78 4.29 19.98
N ASP A 102 5.55 3.32 19.11
CA ASP A 102 4.33 2.53 19.11
C ASP A 102 4.07 1.88 20.48
N ILE A 103 5.07 1.19 21.05
CA ILE A 103 4.96 0.53 22.35
C ILE A 103 6.30 0.64 23.10
N ILE A 104 6.24 0.94 24.41
CA ILE A 104 7.38 0.84 25.31
C ILE A 104 6.98 0.05 26.55
N VAL A 105 7.79 -0.96 26.89
CA VAL A 105 7.49 -1.93 27.96
C VAL A 105 8.62 -1.91 28.99
N ARG A 106 8.27 -1.92 30.27
CA ARG A 106 9.23 -2.02 31.37
C ARG A 106 9.89 -3.41 31.38
N ASP A 107 11.21 -3.42 31.50
CA ASP A 107 12.03 -4.60 31.48
C ASP A 107 13.03 -4.52 32.66
N GLY A 108 12.57 -4.93 33.82
CA GLY A 108 13.27 -4.72 35.10
C GLY A 108 13.39 -3.23 35.44
N ASP A 109 14.60 -2.73 35.58
CA ASP A 109 14.94 -1.31 35.81
C ASP A 109 15.09 -0.52 34.50
N LYS A 110 14.96 -1.19 33.35
CA LYS A 110 15.09 -0.62 32.01
C LYS A 110 13.77 -0.66 31.25
N TRP A 111 13.85 -0.19 30.00
CA TRP A 111 12.71 -0.18 29.09
C TRP A 111 13.08 -0.84 27.75
N ARG A 112 12.17 -1.55 27.18
CA ARG A 112 12.25 -2.12 25.84
C ARG A 112 11.35 -1.32 24.91
N ALA A 113 11.95 -0.72 23.89
CA ALA A 113 11.25 0.01 22.84
C ALA A 113 10.82 -0.95 21.73
N ILE A 114 9.60 -0.79 21.21
CA ILE A 114 9.03 -1.67 20.20
C ILE A 114 8.36 -0.81 19.12
N GLU A 115 8.83 -0.94 17.89
CA GLU A 115 8.21 -0.36 16.69
C GLU A 115 7.44 -1.44 15.94
N VAL A 116 6.17 -1.20 15.68
CA VAL A 116 5.26 -2.17 15.05
C VAL A 116 5.20 -1.97 13.53
N LYS A 117 5.24 -3.06 12.80
CA LYS A 117 5.14 -3.05 11.33
C LYS A 117 4.11 -4.07 10.85
N SER A 118 3.21 -3.65 9.96
CA SER A 118 2.21 -4.52 9.33
C SER A 118 2.76 -5.38 8.20
N SER A 119 4.08 -5.55 8.08
CA SER A 119 4.74 -6.34 7.05
C SER A 119 5.08 -7.75 7.53
N LEU A 120 5.39 -8.63 6.58
CA LEU A 120 5.84 -10.02 6.84
C LEU A 120 7.36 -10.13 6.99
N SER A 121 8.10 -9.06 6.77
CA SER A 121 9.57 -9.03 6.83
C SER A 121 10.07 -7.64 7.17
N ILE A 122 11.32 -7.57 7.60
CA ILE A 122 12.01 -6.33 7.94
C ILE A 122 12.68 -5.76 6.67
N SER A 123 12.58 -4.44 6.51
CA SER A 123 13.26 -3.70 5.44
C SER A 123 14.34 -2.78 6.02
N PRO A 124 15.32 -2.36 5.20
CA PRO A 124 16.32 -1.37 5.61
C PRO A 124 15.69 -0.05 6.12
N THR A 125 14.57 0.36 5.56
CA THR A 125 13.84 1.55 6.00
C THR A 125 13.32 1.41 7.44
N TYR A 126 12.85 0.22 7.83
CA TYR A 126 12.37 -0.02 9.19
C TYR A 126 13.51 -0.01 10.21
N MET A 127 14.69 -0.51 9.83
CA MET A 127 15.87 -0.46 10.68
C MET A 127 16.33 0.98 10.91
N LYS A 128 16.32 1.82 9.88
CA LYS A 128 16.63 3.26 9.99
C LYS A 128 15.59 4.01 10.84
N ASP A 129 14.33 3.66 10.71
CA ASP A 129 13.23 4.19 11.51
C ASP A 129 13.44 3.91 12.99
N ALA A 130 13.81 2.67 13.35
CA ALA A 130 14.17 2.29 14.72
C ALA A 130 15.45 2.98 15.20
N ALA A 131 16.47 3.14 14.35
CA ALA A 131 17.72 3.83 14.70
C ALA A 131 17.49 5.30 15.05
N LEU A 132 16.61 6.00 14.32
CA LEU A 132 16.21 7.37 14.67
C LEU A 132 15.50 7.41 16.03
N GLN A 133 14.60 6.47 16.28
CA GLN A 133 13.90 6.40 17.57
C GLN A 133 14.87 6.12 18.72
N TYR A 134 15.82 5.22 18.51
CA TYR A 134 16.89 4.94 19.49
C TYR A 134 17.71 6.21 19.80
N TYR A 135 18.05 7.01 18.79
CA TYR A 135 18.74 8.29 18.96
C TYR A 135 17.99 9.24 19.89
N VAL A 136 16.70 9.41 19.65
CA VAL A 136 15.86 10.29 20.47
C VAL A 136 15.70 9.75 21.89
N LEU A 137 15.44 8.45 22.03
CA LEU A 137 15.29 7.80 23.34
C LEU A 137 16.56 7.90 24.17
N LYS A 138 17.74 7.67 23.56
CA LYS A 138 19.04 7.82 24.20
C LYS A 138 19.29 9.27 24.61
N GLY A 139 18.94 10.24 23.76
CA GLY A 139 19.05 11.66 24.08
C GLY A 139 18.10 12.11 25.20
N CYS A 140 17.00 11.41 25.40
CA CYS A 140 16.10 11.58 26.55
C CYS A 140 16.54 10.78 27.79
N GLU A 141 17.73 10.18 27.78
CA GLU A 141 18.31 9.38 28.87
C GLU A 141 17.41 8.19 29.30
N VAL A 142 16.60 7.64 28.37
CA VAL A 142 15.78 6.46 28.62
C VAL A 142 16.71 5.24 28.79
N PRO A 143 16.65 4.53 29.94
CA PRO A 143 17.49 3.35 30.15
C PRO A 143 16.95 2.17 29.34
N LEU A 144 17.43 2.02 28.10
CA LEU A 144 16.95 0.97 27.20
C LEU A 144 17.67 -0.37 27.43
N SER A 145 16.90 -1.44 27.58
CA SER A 145 17.39 -2.81 27.47
C SER A 145 17.54 -3.22 26.00
N ASP A 146 16.54 -2.88 25.18
CA ASP A 146 16.50 -3.23 23.75
C ASP A 146 15.64 -2.24 22.95
N ILE A 147 15.82 -2.26 21.62
CA ILE A 147 14.88 -1.73 20.64
C ILE A 147 14.58 -2.80 19.61
N GLN A 148 13.30 -3.07 19.39
CA GLN A 148 12.83 -4.20 18.59
C GLN A 148 11.85 -3.75 17.51
N LEU A 149 11.88 -4.45 16.40
CA LEU A 149 10.81 -4.44 15.41
C LEU A 149 9.85 -5.59 15.72
N MET A 150 8.57 -5.28 15.88
CA MET A 150 7.47 -6.23 16.01
C MET A 150 6.71 -6.26 14.68
N TYR A 151 6.65 -7.42 14.04
CA TYR A 151 6.03 -7.56 12.73
C TYR A 151 5.26 -8.88 12.61
N ILE A 152 4.50 -9.05 11.53
CA ILE A 152 3.59 -10.17 11.36
C ILE A 152 4.38 -11.42 10.95
N ASN A 153 4.15 -12.53 11.64
CA ASN A 153 4.69 -13.83 11.32
C ASN A 153 4.05 -14.39 10.03
N ALA A 154 4.86 -14.57 8.98
CA ALA A 154 4.41 -15.09 7.70
C ALA A 154 3.92 -16.55 7.78
N ASP A 155 4.40 -17.32 8.77
CA ASP A 155 4.07 -18.72 8.94
C ASP A 155 2.89 -18.98 9.87
N TYR A 156 2.35 -17.92 10.49
CA TYR A 156 1.17 -18.04 11.32
C TYR A 156 -0.02 -18.58 10.53
N VAL A 157 -0.72 -19.55 11.08
CA VAL A 157 -1.99 -20.08 10.55
C VAL A 157 -3.03 -19.92 11.64
N ARG A 158 -4.13 -19.22 11.33
CA ARG A 158 -5.22 -19.07 12.28
C ARG A 158 -5.91 -20.39 12.57
N ASN A 159 -6.16 -20.65 13.85
CA ASN A 159 -6.91 -21.82 14.32
C ASN A 159 -7.79 -21.39 15.51
N GLY A 160 -9.06 -21.14 15.25
CA GLY A 160 -10.01 -20.59 16.23
C GLY A 160 -9.77 -19.12 16.54
N GLU A 161 -9.61 -18.78 17.82
CA GLU A 161 -9.32 -17.41 18.23
C GLU A 161 -7.93 -16.96 17.76
N LEU A 162 -7.79 -15.64 17.57
CA LEU A 162 -6.54 -15.06 17.09
C LEU A 162 -5.46 -15.12 18.19
N ASP A 163 -4.42 -15.93 17.99
CA ASP A 163 -3.27 -16.02 18.90
C ASP A 163 -2.22 -14.93 18.56
N LEU A 164 -2.24 -13.85 19.33
CA LEU A 164 -1.31 -12.74 19.13
C LEU A 164 0.15 -13.13 19.37
N LYS A 165 0.42 -14.13 20.22
CA LYS A 165 1.78 -14.57 20.53
C LYS A 165 2.41 -15.33 19.37
N GLN A 166 1.60 -16.00 18.57
CA GLN A 166 2.05 -16.67 17.36
C GLN A 166 1.98 -15.76 16.13
N LEU A 167 1.02 -14.79 16.10
CA LEU A 167 0.84 -13.84 15.00
C LEU A 167 2.01 -12.87 14.87
N PHE A 168 2.58 -12.42 15.99
CA PHE A 168 3.67 -11.45 15.99
C PHE A 168 5.01 -12.08 16.30
N VAL A 169 6.03 -11.61 15.60
CA VAL A 169 7.44 -11.93 15.87
C VAL A 169 8.21 -10.67 16.18
N PHE A 170 9.29 -10.82 16.95
CA PHE A 170 10.15 -9.73 17.39
C PHE A 170 11.56 -9.94 16.89
N GLN A 171 12.19 -8.86 16.45
CA GLN A 171 13.61 -8.85 16.12
C GLN A 171 14.28 -7.65 16.76
N SER A 172 15.32 -7.91 17.57
CA SER A 172 16.20 -6.85 18.06
C SER A 172 16.93 -6.19 16.89
N VAL A 173 16.96 -4.88 16.91
CA VAL A 173 17.71 -4.05 15.96
C VAL A 173 18.67 -3.10 16.70
N LYS A 174 18.97 -3.39 17.97
CA LYS A 174 19.76 -2.55 18.85
C LYS A 174 21.17 -2.33 18.32
N ASP A 175 21.85 -3.38 17.92
CA ASP A 175 23.22 -3.29 17.39
C ASP A 175 23.30 -2.40 16.15
N TYR A 176 22.35 -2.55 15.25
CA TYR A 176 22.22 -1.69 14.08
C TYR A 176 21.94 -0.23 14.49
N ALA A 177 20.99 -0.04 15.41
CA ALA A 177 20.63 1.28 15.89
C ALA A 177 21.82 2.00 16.55
N GLU A 178 22.62 1.29 17.37
CA GLU A 178 23.83 1.83 18.01
C GLU A 178 24.90 2.22 17.00
N GLN A 179 25.13 1.41 15.98
CA GLN A 179 26.12 1.69 14.92
C GLN A 179 25.73 2.89 14.04
N TYR A 180 24.43 3.18 13.93
CA TYR A 180 23.92 4.20 13.01
C TYR A 180 23.80 5.60 13.64
N GLN A 181 24.17 5.79 14.91
CA GLN A 181 23.93 7.04 15.66
C GLN A 181 24.62 8.26 15.08
N ASP A 182 25.88 8.13 14.66
CA ASP A 182 26.63 9.25 14.06
C ASP A 182 26.00 9.71 12.74
N VAL A 183 25.46 8.78 11.96
CA VAL A 183 24.76 9.09 10.71
C VAL A 183 23.47 9.84 11.01
N ILE A 184 22.70 9.38 12.01
CA ILE A 184 21.47 10.04 12.44
C ILE A 184 21.75 11.47 12.89
N ALA A 185 22.72 11.67 13.75
CA ALA A 185 23.09 13.00 14.25
C ALA A 185 23.49 13.97 13.13
N LYS A 186 24.31 13.50 12.17
CA LYS A 186 24.71 14.30 11.00
C LYS A 186 23.52 14.65 10.12
N ASN A 187 22.65 13.67 9.86
CA ASN A 187 21.47 13.89 9.04
C ASN A 187 20.49 14.87 9.70
N ILE A 188 20.26 14.77 11.01
CA ILE A 188 19.41 15.71 11.75
C ILE A 188 19.93 17.13 11.63
N ALA A 189 21.24 17.36 11.86
CA ALA A 189 21.84 18.67 11.71
C ALA A 189 21.66 19.20 10.27
N HIS A 190 22.00 18.39 9.28
CA HIS A 190 21.89 18.74 7.88
C HIS A 190 20.42 19.03 7.45
N PHE A 191 19.47 18.22 7.86
CA PHE A 191 18.06 18.43 7.52
C PHE A 191 17.47 19.68 8.17
N LYS A 192 17.92 20.04 9.38
CA LYS A 192 17.56 21.31 10.01
C LYS A 192 18.04 22.52 9.18
N ASP A 193 19.24 22.41 8.61
CA ASP A 193 19.81 23.47 7.77
C ASP A 193 19.07 23.54 6.43
N ILE A 194 18.73 22.42 5.82
CA ILE A 194 17.89 22.35 4.59
C ILE A 194 16.55 23.06 4.80
N ILE A 195 15.87 22.79 5.90
CA ILE A 195 14.54 23.39 6.19
C ILE A 195 14.62 24.90 6.35
N LYS A 196 15.72 25.43 6.87
CA LYS A 196 15.94 26.89 7.10
C LYS A 196 16.37 27.65 5.85
N GLN A 197 16.73 26.98 4.76
CA GLN A 197 17.16 27.65 3.53
C GLN A 197 16.06 28.54 2.98
N PRO A 198 16.39 29.69 2.36
CA PRO A 198 15.40 30.58 1.75
C PRO A 198 14.76 30.00 0.50
N HIS A 199 15.41 29.05 -0.13
CA HIS A 199 14.95 28.38 -1.37
C HIS A 199 15.06 26.87 -1.27
N SER A 200 14.19 26.18 -2.01
CA SER A 200 14.22 24.73 -2.14
C SER A 200 15.53 24.25 -2.76
N PRO A 201 16.13 23.16 -2.25
CA PRO A 201 17.29 22.54 -2.89
C PRO A 201 17.00 22.18 -4.34
N LYS A 202 17.99 22.39 -5.23
CA LYS A 202 17.92 22.01 -6.63
C LYS A 202 18.28 20.54 -6.79
N ILE A 203 17.31 19.67 -6.63
CA ILE A 203 17.47 18.22 -6.82
C ILE A 203 16.71 17.82 -8.09
N ALA A 204 17.41 17.16 -9.01
CA ALA A 204 16.82 16.62 -10.22
C ALA A 204 15.83 15.48 -9.89
N ILE A 205 14.83 15.31 -10.74
CA ILE A 205 13.96 14.14 -10.71
C ILE A 205 14.73 12.89 -11.09
N GLY A 206 14.39 11.76 -10.47
CA GLY A 206 15.07 10.48 -10.68
C GLY A 206 14.41 9.36 -9.87
N SER A 207 15.12 8.24 -9.71
CA SER A 207 14.61 7.05 -8.99
C SER A 207 14.17 7.31 -7.55
N GLN A 208 14.73 8.32 -6.88
CA GLN A 208 14.31 8.73 -5.54
C GLN A 208 12.87 9.26 -5.50
N CYS A 209 12.28 9.63 -6.64
CA CYS A 209 10.88 10.06 -6.70
C CYS A 209 9.89 8.90 -6.47
N ASP A 210 10.34 7.65 -6.71
CA ASP A 210 9.51 6.46 -6.61
C ASP A 210 10.04 5.44 -5.59
N THR A 211 11.30 5.56 -5.14
CA THR A 211 11.96 4.63 -4.22
C THR A 211 12.40 5.34 -2.94
N PRO A 212 12.18 4.75 -1.74
CA PRO A 212 11.48 3.49 -1.45
C PRO A 212 9.94 3.57 -1.58
N TYR A 213 9.40 4.77 -1.68
CA TYR A 213 7.97 5.05 -1.85
C TYR A 213 7.80 6.21 -2.84
N ARG A 214 6.68 6.22 -3.57
CA ARG A 214 6.35 7.35 -4.43
C ARG A 214 6.29 8.64 -3.60
N CYS A 215 7.05 9.63 -4.05
CA CYS A 215 7.14 10.94 -3.40
C CYS A 215 5.80 11.69 -3.48
N GLU A 216 5.37 12.25 -2.37
CA GLU A 216 4.13 13.03 -2.30
C GLU A 216 4.18 14.41 -2.98
N PHE A 217 5.32 14.78 -3.59
CA PHE A 217 5.51 15.95 -4.43
C PHE A 217 5.78 15.58 -5.89
N HIS A 218 5.47 14.35 -6.27
CA HIS A 218 5.70 13.86 -7.62
C HIS A 218 5.01 14.76 -8.65
N GLY A 219 3.72 15.03 -8.49
CA GLY A 219 2.96 15.90 -9.39
C GLY A 219 3.54 17.31 -9.52
N HIS A 220 4.06 17.89 -8.43
CA HIS A 220 4.73 19.19 -8.47
C HIS A 220 6.07 19.14 -9.20
N CYS A 221 6.90 18.13 -8.95
CA CYS A 221 8.25 18.05 -9.51
C CYS A 221 8.27 17.66 -10.99
N TRP A 222 7.28 16.90 -11.44
CA TRP A 222 7.18 16.37 -12.80
C TRP A 222 6.29 17.21 -13.73
N LYS A 223 5.65 18.27 -13.23
CA LYS A 223 4.67 19.07 -13.98
C LYS A 223 5.22 19.73 -15.26
N ASP A 224 6.52 20.11 -15.24
CA ASP A 224 7.19 20.78 -16.36
C ASP A 224 8.04 19.81 -17.21
N VAL A 225 8.01 18.51 -16.89
CA VAL A 225 8.62 17.50 -17.75
C VAL A 225 7.77 17.39 -19.00
N PRO A 226 8.33 17.59 -20.20
CA PRO A 226 7.58 17.48 -21.44
C PRO A 226 6.82 16.15 -21.44
N ASN A 227 5.50 16.24 -21.43
CA ASN A 227 4.66 15.08 -21.54
C ASN A 227 4.80 14.60 -23.00
N GLU A 228 5.64 13.60 -23.26
CA GLU A 228 5.68 12.96 -24.59
C GLU A 228 4.37 12.19 -24.88
N ALA A 229 3.34 12.44 -24.06
CA ALA A 229 2.02 11.83 -24.12
C ALA A 229 1.23 12.12 -25.41
N ASP A 230 1.69 13.07 -26.23
CA ASP A 230 1.08 13.36 -27.53
C ASP A 230 1.61 12.45 -28.66
N LYS A 231 2.61 11.62 -28.38
CA LYS A 231 3.07 10.63 -29.35
C LYS A 231 2.15 9.41 -29.32
N PRO A 232 1.77 8.84 -30.47
CA PRO A 232 0.97 7.64 -30.49
C PRO A 232 1.75 6.47 -29.85
N TYR A 233 1.02 5.56 -29.21
CA TYR A 233 1.62 4.32 -28.72
C TYR A 233 2.16 3.46 -29.89
N THR A 234 3.15 2.63 -29.62
CA THR A 234 3.68 1.64 -30.55
C THR A 234 3.41 0.24 -30.03
N ILE A 235 3.19 -0.73 -30.92
CA ILE A 235 2.95 -2.12 -30.57
C ILE A 235 3.35 -3.04 -31.72
N ASP A 236 3.85 -4.22 -31.42
CA ASP A 236 4.04 -5.30 -32.38
C ASP A 236 2.71 -6.04 -32.64
N TYR A 237 2.02 -5.63 -33.68
CA TYR A 237 0.74 -6.22 -34.07
C TYR A 237 0.85 -7.69 -34.45
N LYS A 238 1.99 -8.16 -34.98
CA LYS A 238 2.18 -9.56 -35.32
C LYS A 238 2.13 -10.44 -34.09
N THR A 239 2.92 -10.10 -33.09
CA THR A 239 2.91 -10.80 -31.79
C THR A 239 1.55 -10.67 -31.11
N LEU A 240 0.97 -9.47 -31.12
CA LEU A 240 -0.35 -9.24 -30.54
C LEU A 240 -1.41 -10.21 -31.09
N TYR A 241 -1.53 -10.32 -32.42
CA TYR A 241 -2.52 -11.20 -33.03
C TYR A 241 -2.24 -12.69 -32.80
N GLN A 242 -0.99 -13.09 -32.71
CA GLN A 242 -0.61 -14.46 -32.33
C GLN A 242 -1.06 -14.82 -30.92
N LEU A 243 -0.95 -13.89 -29.97
CA LEU A 243 -1.30 -14.09 -28.57
C LEU A 243 -2.84 -14.09 -28.36
N ILE A 244 -3.53 -13.18 -29.02
CA ILE A 244 -5.00 -13.04 -28.90
C ILE A 244 -5.73 -14.20 -29.59
N GLY A 245 -5.25 -14.66 -30.75
CA GLY A 245 -5.92 -15.70 -31.54
C GLY A 245 -7.07 -15.16 -32.40
N ASP A 246 -8.09 -16.00 -32.66
CA ASP A 246 -9.21 -15.64 -33.52
C ASP A 246 -10.02 -14.47 -32.97
N LYS A 247 -10.26 -13.46 -33.82
CA LYS A 247 -11.01 -12.26 -33.47
C LYS A 247 -12.53 -12.52 -33.28
N ASN A 248 -13.03 -13.59 -33.85
CA ASN A 248 -14.48 -13.92 -33.82
C ASN A 248 -14.88 -14.74 -32.59
N GLN A 249 -13.95 -15.05 -31.69
CA GLN A 249 -14.29 -15.77 -30.47
C GLN A 249 -15.22 -14.98 -29.56
N SER A 250 -16.19 -15.66 -28.98
CA SER A 250 -17.03 -15.08 -27.94
C SER A 250 -16.18 -14.64 -26.76
N THR A 251 -16.26 -13.37 -26.41
CA THR A 251 -15.32 -12.77 -25.47
C THR A 251 -16.05 -12.09 -24.33
N ALA A 252 -15.69 -12.43 -23.10
CA ALA A 252 -16.07 -11.71 -21.90
C ALA A 252 -14.87 -10.89 -21.37
N PHE A 253 -15.16 -9.76 -20.75
CA PHE A 253 -14.19 -8.93 -20.04
C PHE A 253 -14.45 -9.07 -18.54
N LEU A 254 -13.41 -9.41 -17.80
CA LEU A 254 -13.48 -9.73 -16.39
C LEU A 254 -12.65 -8.74 -15.58
N ASN A 255 -13.28 -8.12 -14.59
CA ASN A 255 -12.60 -7.41 -13.53
C ASN A 255 -12.87 -8.08 -12.18
N LEU A 256 -11.82 -8.26 -11.38
CA LEU A 256 -11.85 -8.95 -10.10
C LEU A 256 -11.49 -8.01 -8.97
N LEU A 257 -12.22 -8.16 -7.89
CA LEU A 257 -12.03 -7.47 -6.66
C LEU A 257 -11.43 -8.38 -5.62
N PHE A 258 -10.21 -8.05 -5.16
CA PHE A 258 -9.50 -8.82 -4.17
C PHE A 258 -9.44 -8.11 -2.83
N TYR A 259 -9.55 -8.89 -1.76
CA TYR A 259 -9.25 -8.47 -0.40
C TYR A 259 -8.09 -9.28 0.17
N ARG A 260 -7.13 -8.60 0.76
CA ARG A 260 -5.90 -9.19 1.29
C ARG A 260 -5.57 -8.62 2.66
N PRO A 261 -6.23 -9.10 3.73
CA PRO A 261 -6.04 -8.62 5.09
C PRO A 261 -4.65 -8.99 5.64
N ALA A 262 -4.06 -8.10 6.42
CA ALA A 262 -2.80 -8.38 7.10
C ALA A 262 -2.95 -9.44 8.20
N VAL A 263 -4.11 -9.47 8.82
CA VAL A 263 -4.47 -10.43 9.89
C VAL A 263 -5.43 -11.47 9.32
N PRO A 264 -5.19 -12.78 9.52
CA PRO A 264 -6.06 -13.83 9.00
C PRO A 264 -7.50 -13.69 9.50
N LEU A 265 -8.49 -13.84 8.61
CA LEU A 265 -9.91 -13.71 8.93
C LEU A 265 -10.55 -15.02 9.34
N PHE A 266 -10.17 -16.13 8.69
CA PHE A 266 -10.81 -17.45 8.87
C PHE A 266 -9.79 -18.49 9.28
N ASP A 267 -10.28 -19.59 9.85
CA ASP A 267 -9.44 -20.74 10.20
C ASP A 267 -8.75 -21.33 8.97
N GLY A 268 -7.48 -21.66 9.14
CA GLY A 268 -6.62 -22.12 8.05
C GLY A 268 -5.96 -20.99 7.24
N ASP A 269 -6.37 -19.75 7.42
CA ASP A 269 -5.76 -18.63 6.71
C ASP A 269 -4.40 -18.25 7.30
N LYS A 270 -3.54 -17.78 6.41
CA LYS A 270 -2.28 -17.09 6.75
C LYS A 270 -2.44 -15.58 6.63
N PRO A 271 -1.55 -14.79 7.25
CA PRO A 271 -1.47 -13.35 7.00
C PRO A 271 -1.38 -13.06 5.51
N TYR A 272 -2.08 -12.03 5.06
CA TYR A 272 -2.17 -11.65 3.65
C TYR A 272 -2.76 -12.74 2.74
N THR A 273 -3.53 -13.69 3.25
CA THR A 273 -4.36 -14.57 2.40
C THR A 273 -5.33 -13.72 1.60
N GLU A 274 -5.42 -14.00 0.32
CA GLU A 274 -6.19 -13.21 -0.64
C GLU A 274 -7.52 -13.89 -0.97
N PHE A 275 -8.57 -13.09 -1.03
CA PHE A 275 -9.95 -13.51 -1.32
C PHE A 275 -10.48 -12.74 -2.51
N VAL A 276 -11.25 -13.40 -3.38
CA VAL A 276 -12.08 -12.74 -4.38
C VAL A 276 -13.39 -12.36 -3.68
N ILE A 277 -13.59 -11.08 -3.45
CA ILE A 277 -14.76 -10.55 -2.74
C ILE A 277 -15.76 -9.85 -3.65
N GLY A 278 -15.45 -9.78 -4.94
CA GLY A 278 -16.35 -9.26 -5.96
C GLY A 278 -15.78 -9.44 -7.36
N PHE A 279 -16.65 -9.35 -8.36
CA PHE A 279 -16.27 -9.34 -9.76
C PHE A 279 -17.32 -8.67 -10.62
N SER A 280 -16.88 -8.18 -11.78
CA SER A 280 -17.73 -7.67 -12.86
C SER A 280 -17.39 -8.41 -14.14
N ILE A 281 -18.39 -8.87 -14.86
CA ILE A 281 -18.28 -9.50 -16.17
C ILE A 281 -19.04 -8.65 -17.17
N LEU A 282 -18.34 -8.15 -18.19
CA LEU A 282 -18.92 -7.46 -19.32
C LEU A 282 -18.82 -8.35 -20.55
N SER A 283 -19.94 -8.64 -21.17
CA SER A 283 -20.02 -9.42 -22.40
C SER A 283 -20.91 -8.72 -23.45
N ASN A 284 -20.78 -9.16 -24.69
CA ASN A 284 -21.59 -8.68 -25.79
C ASN A 284 -22.16 -9.89 -26.58
N ASN A 285 -23.44 -9.96 -26.73
CA ASN A 285 -24.12 -11.02 -27.47
C ASN A 285 -24.39 -10.66 -28.95
N GLY A 286 -23.74 -9.59 -29.45
CA GLY A 286 -23.92 -9.07 -30.80
C GLY A 286 -24.99 -7.97 -30.93
N GLN A 287 -25.93 -7.86 -30.00
CA GLN A 287 -26.96 -6.83 -29.97
C GLN A 287 -26.84 -5.86 -28.81
N TYR A 288 -26.55 -6.37 -27.62
CA TYR A 288 -26.47 -5.59 -26.39
C TYR A 288 -25.28 -5.99 -25.53
N ASP A 289 -24.73 -5.02 -24.80
CA ASP A 289 -23.81 -5.27 -23.73
C ASP A 289 -24.56 -5.82 -22.50
N SER A 290 -24.06 -6.91 -21.94
CA SER A 290 -24.56 -7.49 -20.69
C SER A 290 -23.51 -7.34 -19.61
N ILE A 291 -23.91 -6.81 -18.46
CA ILE A 291 -23.04 -6.67 -17.28
C ILE A 291 -23.61 -7.55 -16.18
N TYR A 292 -22.75 -8.31 -15.55
CA TYR A 292 -23.05 -9.09 -14.37
C TYR A 292 -22.05 -8.78 -13.27
N ASP A 293 -22.54 -8.21 -12.18
CA ASP A 293 -21.73 -7.84 -11.00
C ASP A 293 -22.13 -8.71 -9.82
N TRP A 294 -21.13 -9.10 -9.05
CA TRP A 294 -21.31 -9.81 -7.80
C TRP A 294 -20.27 -9.30 -6.77
N ASN A 295 -20.67 -9.20 -5.53
CA ASN A 295 -19.78 -8.92 -4.42
C ASN A 295 -20.33 -9.43 -3.08
N CYS A 296 -19.45 -9.56 -2.09
CA CYS A 296 -19.81 -9.92 -0.73
C CYS A 296 -19.28 -8.88 0.28
N LEU A 297 -19.31 -7.61 -0.10
CA LEU A 297 -18.83 -6.50 0.74
C LEU A 297 -19.65 -6.29 2.02
N ASP A 298 -20.89 -6.78 2.04
CA ASP A 298 -21.78 -6.77 3.20
C ASP A 298 -21.51 -7.92 4.17
N ASP A 299 -21.05 -9.06 3.65
CA ASP A 299 -20.72 -10.23 4.44
C ASP A 299 -19.56 -11.02 3.80
N LEU A 300 -18.35 -10.81 4.30
CA LEU A 300 -17.14 -11.45 3.79
C LEU A 300 -17.15 -12.98 3.93
N SER A 301 -17.95 -13.57 4.80
CA SER A 301 -18.04 -15.03 4.93
C SER A 301 -18.51 -15.70 3.63
N ARG A 302 -19.19 -14.95 2.77
CA ARG A 302 -19.69 -15.37 1.46
C ARG A 302 -18.64 -15.41 0.35
N TRP A 303 -17.39 -15.04 0.62
CA TRP A 303 -16.33 -15.03 -0.41
C TRP A 303 -16.19 -16.36 -1.16
N LYS A 304 -16.52 -17.49 -0.50
CA LYS A 304 -16.49 -18.84 -1.09
C LYS A 304 -17.48 -19.04 -2.24
N GLU A 305 -18.51 -18.19 -2.33
CA GLU A 305 -19.50 -18.20 -3.42
C GLU A 305 -18.91 -17.63 -4.72
N SER A 306 -17.87 -16.80 -4.63
CA SER A 306 -17.33 -16.05 -5.77
C SER A 306 -16.84 -16.94 -6.91
N LEU A 307 -16.06 -17.96 -6.61
CA LEU A 307 -15.44 -18.81 -7.64
C LEU A 307 -16.44 -19.73 -8.35
N PRO A 308 -17.37 -20.43 -7.67
CA PRO A 308 -18.43 -21.17 -8.33
C PRO A 308 -19.28 -20.31 -9.25
N LEU A 309 -19.73 -19.13 -8.79
CA LEU A 309 -20.51 -18.19 -9.58
C LEU A 309 -19.73 -17.67 -10.79
N LEU A 310 -18.46 -17.29 -10.58
CA LEU A 310 -17.58 -16.82 -11.65
C LEU A 310 -17.43 -17.90 -12.74
N THR A 311 -17.17 -19.14 -12.34
CA THR A 311 -17.01 -20.27 -13.27
C THR A 311 -18.30 -20.53 -14.07
N GLU A 312 -19.44 -20.53 -13.40
CA GLU A 312 -20.76 -20.69 -14.05
C GLU A 312 -20.99 -19.59 -15.10
N ARG A 313 -20.74 -18.33 -14.74
CA ARG A 313 -21.00 -17.19 -15.62
C ARG A 313 -20.05 -17.08 -16.82
N LEU A 314 -18.84 -17.61 -16.69
CA LEU A 314 -17.84 -17.60 -17.77
C LEU A 314 -17.91 -18.82 -18.69
N ALA A 315 -18.61 -19.89 -18.32
CA ALA A 315 -18.63 -21.17 -19.05
C ALA A 315 -19.13 -21.08 -20.50
N GLY A 316 -19.85 -20.00 -20.88
CA GLY A 316 -20.39 -19.79 -22.23
C GLY A 316 -19.46 -19.03 -23.20
N PHE A 317 -18.26 -18.66 -22.78
CA PHE A 317 -17.32 -17.86 -23.57
C PHE A 317 -16.12 -18.69 -24.03
N ASP A 318 -15.62 -18.43 -25.25
CA ASP A 318 -14.38 -19.03 -25.74
C ASP A 318 -13.15 -18.39 -25.10
N ARG A 319 -13.26 -17.09 -24.74
CA ARG A 319 -12.17 -16.29 -24.22
C ARG A 319 -12.64 -15.29 -23.17
N VAL A 320 -11.84 -15.16 -22.11
CA VAL A 320 -12.02 -14.16 -21.07
C VAL A 320 -10.81 -13.24 -21.04
N ILE A 321 -11.03 -11.94 -21.13
CA ILE A 321 -9.98 -10.91 -21.05
C ILE A 321 -10.02 -10.26 -19.68
N CYS A 322 -8.88 -10.25 -18.99
CA CYS A 322 -8.68 -9.48 -17.76
C CYS A 322 -7.46 -8.58 -17.89
N PHE A 323 -7.35 -7.59 -17.02
CA PHE A 323 -6.15 -6.75 -16.91
C PHE A 323 -5.61 -6.84 -15.47
N ALA A 324 -4.68 -7.74 -15.26
CA ALA A 324 -4.21 -8.10 -13.93
C ALA A 324 -2.74 -7.69 -13.71
N SER A 325 -2.42 -7.18 -12.51
CA SER A 325 -1.04 -7.06 -12.05
C SER A 325 -0.41 -8.46 -11.87
N GLN A 326 0.92 -8.53 -11.76
CA GLN A 326 1.59 -9.83 -11.51
C GLN A 326 1.03 -10.57 -10.29
N ASN A 327 0.66 -9.83 -9.23
CA ASN A 327 0.06 -10.42 -8.04
C ASN A 327 -1.32 -11.04 -8.33
N ILE A 328 -2.12 -10.38 -9.16
CA ILE A 328 -3.44 -10.88 -9.55
C ILE A 328 -3.31 -12.12 -10.45
N THR A 329 -2.32 -12.16 -11.33
CA THR A 329 -2.03 -13.35 -12.15
C THR A 329 -1.72 -14.55 -11.24
N ALA A 330 -0.88 -14.37 -10.22
CA ALA A 330 -0.58 -15.43 -9.26
C ALA A 330 -1.84 -15.89 -8.50
N SER A 331 -2.74 -14.97 -8.17
CA SER A 331 -4.02 -15.30 -7.53
C SER A 331 -4.96 -16.07 -8.46
N LEU A 332 -5.06 -15.68 -9.71
CA LEU A 332 -5.84 -16.41 -10.72
C LEU A 332 -5.30 -17.83 -10.93
N GLN A 333 -3.97 -18.01 -10.89
CA GLN A 333 -3.33 -19.32 -10.95
C GLN A 333 -3.65 -20.15 -9.71
N ARG A 334 -3.55 -19.56 -8.51
CA ARG A 334 -3.85 -20.23 -7.24
C ARG A 334 -5.31 -20.70 -7.16
N PHE A 335 -6.23 -19.92 -7.72
CA PHE A 335 -7.64 -20.31 -7.82
C PHE A 335 -7.96 -21.24 -9.00
N ASN A 336 -6.93 -21.76 -9.71
CA ASN A 336 -7.05 -22.57 -10.90
C ASN A 336 -7.83 -21.92 -12.06
N LEU A 337 -8.03 -20.60 -12.02
CA LEU A 337 -8.75 -19.89 -13.08
C LEU A 337 -7.94 -19.76 -14.38
N LEU A 338 -6.59 -19.84 -14.32
CA LEU A 338 -5.72 -19.76 -15.50
C LEU A 338 -5.35 -21.12 -16.09
N ASN A 339 -5.33 -22.18 -15.29
CA ASN A 339 -4.74 -23.48 -15.66
C ASN A 339 -5.72 -24.66 -15.52
N SER A 340 -6.99 -24.42 -15.25
CA SER A 340 -7.96 -25.49 -15.11
C SER A 340 -8.22 -26.15 -16.48
N LYS A 341 -7.92 -27.45 -16.60
CA LYS A 341 -8.31 -28.28 -17.75
C LYS A 341 -9.84 -28.45 -17.87
N GLU A 342 -10.55 -28.06 -16.82
CA GLU A 342 -12.00 -28.11 -16.73
C GLU A 342 -12.68 -26.86 -17.30
N LEU A 343 -11.91 -25.77 -17.53
CA LEU A 343 -12.46 -24.55 -18.11
C LEU A 343 -12.49 -24.66 -19.64
N ASN A 344 -13.66 -24.52 -20.20
CA ASN A 344 -13.86 -24.52 -21.67
C ASN A 344 -13.44 -23.17 -22.32
N TYR A 345 -12.80 -22.27 -21.58
CA TYR A 345 -12.40 -20.96 -22.04
C TYR A 345 -10.96 -20.63 -21.66
N LYS A 346 -10.32 -19.75 -22.43
CA LYS A 346 -8.96 -19.25 -22.17
C LYS A 346 -9.03 -17.89 -21.47
N ILE A 347 -8.43 -17.78 -20.28
CA ILE A 347 -8.24 -16.48 -19.65
C ILE A 347 -6.94 -15.85 -20.17
N LEU A 348 -7.04 -14.65 -20.73
CA LEU A 348 -5.92 -13.84 -21.21
C LEU A 348 -5.74 -12.62 -20.30
N ASN A 349 -4.59 -12.53 -19.66
CA ASN A 349 -4.18 -11.30 -19.01
C ASN A 349 -3.70 -10.29 -20.06
N PHE A 350 -4.56 -9.34 -20.42
CA PHE A 350 -4.26 -8.40 -21.49
C PHE A 350 -3.06 -7.48 -21.17
N ARG A 351 -2.77 -7.26 -19.90
CA ARG A 351 -1.54 -6.57 -19.49
C ARG A 351 -0.30 -7.32 -19.98
N GLU A 352 -0.23 -8.62 -19.77
CA GLU A 352 0.89 -9.46 -20.21
C GLU A 352 0.94 -9.57 -21.74
N VAL A 353 -0.22 -9.67 -22.38
CA VAL A 353 -0.32 -9.67 -23.85
C VAL A 353 0.27 -8.39 -24.43
N LEU A 354 -0.08 -7.22 -23.91
CA LEU A 354 0.48 -5.94 -24.33
C LEU A 354 1.97 -5.84 -24.09
N GLN A 355 2.45 -6.31 -22.95
CA GLN A 355 3.89 -6.32 -22.63
C GLN A 355 4.68 -7.23 -23.58
N GLN A 356 4.18 -8.42 -23.90
CA GLN A 356 4.81 -9.34 -24.85
C GLN A 356 4.75 -8.84 -26.30
N ALA A 357 3.73 -8.05 -26.63
CA ALA A 357 3.59 -7.38 -27.91
C ALA A 357 4.31 -6.03 -27.98
N ASP A 358 5.24 -5.78 -27.06
CA ASP A 358 6.09 -4.59 -27.03
C ASP A 358 5.29 -3.27 -27.09
N PHE A 359 4.22 -3.18 -26.28
CA PHE A 359 3.43 -1.96 -26.17
C PHE A 359 4.23 -0.87 -25.47
N HIS A 360 4.53 0.19 -26.19
CA HIS A 360 5.28 1.34 -25.70
C HIS A 360 4.52 2.64 -25.76
N HIS A 361 4.54 3.37 -24.63
CA HIS A 361 4.12 4.76 -24.50
C HIS A 361 4.75 5.35 -23.23
N GLU A 362 4.98 6.66 -23.19
CA GLU A 362 5.59 7.30 -22.01
C GLU A 362 4.80 7.09 -20.72
N LYS A 363 3.49 7.12 -20.79
CA LYS A 363 2.60 6.91 -19.62
C LYS A 363 2.74 5.53 -18.96
N VAL A 364 3.17 4.52 -19.72
CA VAL A 364 3.31 3.14 -19.21
C VAL A 364 4.73 2.78 -18.77
N LYS A 365 5.71 3.64 -18.98
CA LYS A 365 7.12 3.36 -18.60
C LYS A 365 7.29 3.11 -17.10
N THR A 366 6.62 3.88 -16.27
CA THR A 366 6.74 3.80 -14.81
C THR A 366 5.56 3.07 -14.15
N ASP A 367 4.43 2.99 -14.84
CA ASP A 367 3.21 2.38 -14.34
C ASP A 367 2.41 1.72 -15.48
N PHE A 368 2.54 0.42 -15.63
CA PHE A 368 1.76 -0.35 -16.61
C PHE A 368 0.41 -0.76 -16.02
N SER A 369 -0.39 0.23 -15.60
CA SER A 369 -1.76 0.05 -15.09
C SER A 369 -2.79 0.12 -16.21
N LEU A 370 -4.01 -0.34 -15.94
CA LEU A 370 -5.15 -0.21 -16.88
C LEU A 370 -5.36 1.26 -17.25
N LYS A 371 -5.29 2.16 -16.27
CA LYS A 371 -5.42 3.60 -16.45
C LYS A 371 -4.35 4.15 -17.39
N SER A 372 -3.08 3.85 -17.12
CA SER A 372 -1.96 4.35 -17.95
C SER A 372 -2.04 3.86 -19.38
N VAL A 373 -2.45 2.61 -19.59
CA VAL A 373 -2.70 2.07 -20.93
C VAL A 373 -3.90 2.73 -21.58
N TYR A 374 -5.02 2.90 -20.86
CA TYR A 374 -6.23 3.56 -21.38
C TYR A 374 -5.94 4.99 -21.86
N GLU A 375 -5.28 5.80 -21.02
CA GLU A 375 -4.91 7.17 -21.34
C GLU A 375 -3.83 7.29 -22.44
N SER A 376 -3.08 6.19 -22.69
CA SER A 376 -2.14 6.11 -23.82
C SER A 376 -2.86 5.83 -25.13
N VAL A 377 -3.93 5.02 -25.10
CA VAL A 377 -4.72 4.66 -26.28
C VAL A 377 -5.76 5.75 -26.61
N PHE A 378 -6.24 6.46 -25.60
CA PHE A 378 -7.23 7.53 -25.69
C PHE A 378 -6.73 8.80 -24.99
N PRO A 379 -5.85 9.61 -25.65
CA PRO A 379 -5.20 10.77 -25.02
C PRO A 379 -6.17 11.82 -24.46
N ASP A 380 -7.35 11.95 -25.05
CA ASP A 380 -8.39 12.89 -24.65
C ASP A 380 -9.33 12.37 -23.54
N LYS A 381 -9.10 11.14 -23.07
CA LYS A 381 -9.90 10.52 -22.03
C LYS A 381 -9.09 10.27 -20.77
N THR A 382 -9.75 10.34 -19.63
CA THR A 382 -9.15 9.98 -18.33
C THR A 382 -9.96 8.88 -17.68
N LEU A 383 -9.30 7.84 -17.21
CA LEU A 383 -9.92 6.79 -16.41
C LEU A 383 -9.76 7.13 -14.93
N PHE A 384 -10.87 7.32 -14.23
CA PHE A 384 -10.87 7.50 -12.78
C PHE A 384 -10.78 6.14 -12.10
N GLU A 385 -9.66 5.86 -11.47
CA GLU A 385 -9.48 4.67 -10.63
C GLU A 385 -9.92 5.00 -9.20
N HIS A 386 -11.10 4.54 -8.80
CA HIS A 386 -11.58 4.70 -7.43
C HIS A 386 -11.41 3.41 -6.62
N SER A 387 -11.36 2.28 -7.28
CA SER A 387 -11.79 0.99 -6.77
C SER A 387 -10.76 0.08 -6.13
N ARG A 388 -9.47 0.22 -6.40
CA ARG A 388 -8.47 -0.68 -5.78
C ARG A 388 -8.30 -0.49 -4.28
N ILE A 389 -9.23 0.19 -3.68
CA ILE A 389 -9.19 0.74 -2.33
C ILE A 389 -9.92 -0.07 -1.30
N ILE A 390 -10.56 -1.08 -1.72
CA ILE A 390 -11.46 -1.89 -0.89
C ILE A 390 -10.79 -2.47 0.35
N LEU A 391 -9.51 -2.39 0.39
CA LEU A 391 -8.72 -2.77 1.56
C LEU A 391 -9.09 -2.02 2.85
N ASN A 392 -9.85 -0.90 2.70
CA ASN A 392 -10.37 -0.13 3.82
C ASN A 392 -11.88 -0.02 3.85
N ALA A 393 -12.52 -0.38 2.78
CA ALA A 393 -13.93 -0.17 2.58
C ALA A 393 -14.75 -1.41 2.93
N LEU A 394 -14.32 -2.17 3.91
CA LEU A 394 -15.25 -2.82 4.82
C LEU A 394 -15.85 -1.73 5.73
N SER A 395 -16.03 -0.55 5.14
CA SER A 395 -16.73 0.54 5.76
C SER A 395 -18.20 0.16 5.79
N ASP A 396 -18.83 0.39 6.93
CA ASP A 396 -20.27 0.24 7.10
C ASP A 396 -21.09 1.23 6.24
N ASN A 397 -20.43 2.00 5.37
CA ASN A 397 -21.02 3.01 4.53
C ASN A 397 -21.52 2.41 3.20
N PRO A 398 -22.85 2.26 2.99
CA PRO A 398 -23.42 1.73 1.76
C PRO A 398 -23.04 2.53 0.50
N MET A 399 -22.77 3.82 0.66
CA MET A 399 -22.40 4.71 -0.44
C MET A 399 -21.01 4.40 -0.99
N GLU A 400 -20.04 4.07 -0.10
CA GLU A 400 -18.71 3.63 -0.52
C GLU A 400 -18.76 2.27 -1.22
N ARG A 401 -19.61 1.35 -0.77
CA ARG A 401 -19.82 0.04 -1.43
C ARG A 401 -20.38 0.19 -2.84
N SER A 402 -21.33 1.10 -3.04
CA SER A 402 -21.90 1.39 -4.37
C SER A 402 -20.88 1.99 -5.33
N LEU A 403 -19.96 2.84 -4.86
CA LEU A 403 -18.88 3.39 -5.67
C LEU A 403 -17.95 2.29 -6.19
N ILE A 404 -17.65 1.30 -5.36
CA ILE A 404 -16.77 0.18 -5.69
C ILE A 404 -17.32 -0.66 -6.84
N THR A 405 -18.60 -1.01 -6.80
CA THR A 405 -19.24 -1.78 -7.87
C THR A 405 -19.30 -0.99 -9.16
N GLY A 406 -19.63 0.29 -9.11
CA GLY A 406 -19.61 1.17 -10.26
C GLY A 406 -18.22 1.27 -10.93
N ASP A 407 -17.18 1.23 -10.15
CA ASP A 407 -15.79 1.31 -10.65
C ASP A 407 -15.37 0.01 -11.35
N LEU A 408 -15.75 -1.16 -10.84
CA LEU A 408 -15.49 -2.44 -11.51
C LEU A 408 -16.10 -2.48 -12.92
N GLU A 409 -17.30 -1.96 -13.06
CA GLU A 409 -17.97 -1.82 -14.34
C GLU A 409 -17.24 -0.86 -15.28
N LEU A 410 -16.82 0.32 -14.77
CA LEU A 410 -16.10 1.32 -15.56
C LEU A 410 -14.74 0.79 -16.05
N GLU A 411 -14.00 0.10 -15.20
CA GLU A 411 -12.74 -0.52 -15.58
C GLU A 411 -12.93 -1.61 -16.63
N ASN A 412 -14.01 -2.42 -16.55
CA ASN A 412 -14.34 -3.40 -17.57
C ASN A 412 -14.69 -2.76 -18.92
N LYS A 413 -15.44 -1.66 -18.91
CA LYS A 413 -15.75 -0.88 -20.12
C LYS A 413 -14.45 -0.32 -20.72
N ALA A 414 -13.57 0.23 -19.90
CA ALA A 414 -12.27 0.74 -20.35
C ALA A 414 -11.39 -0.37 -20.95
N LEU A 415 -11.30 -1.51 -20.30
CA LEU A 415 -10.57 -2.68 -20.80
C LEU A 415 -11.10 -3.13 -22.17
N ARG A 416 -12.40 -3.20 -22.34
CA ARG A 416 -13.02 -3.52 -23.62
C ARG A 416 -12.72 -2.47 -24.69
N GLU A 417 -12.79 -1.18 -24.35
CA GLU A 417 -12.48 -0.10 -25.30
C GLU A 417 -11.02 -0.19 -25.78
N ILE A 418 -10.07 -0.41 -24.85
CA ILE A 418 -8.66 -0.63 -25.22
C ILE A 418 -8.53 -1.84 -26.12
N PHE A 419 -9.12 -2.97 -25.73
CA PHE A 419 -9.03 -4.21 -26.47
C PHE A 419 -9.53 -4.01 -27.91
N LYS A 420 -10.75 -3.47 -28.11
CA LYS A 420 -11.31 -3.17 -29.42
C LYS A 420 -10.41 -2.23 -30.24
N LYS A 421 -9.93 -1.15 -29.63
CA LYS A 421 -9.10 -0.16 -30.32
C LYS A 421 -7.76 -0.73 -30.76
N VAL A 422 -7.09 -1.47 -29.88
CA VAL A 422 -5.76 -2.02 -30.13
C VAL A 422 -5.79 -3.18 -31.14
N ILE A 423 -6.86 -3.99 -31.16
CA ILE A 423 -7.02 -5.08 -32.14
C ILE A 423 -7.76 -4.67 -33.41
N ASN A 424 -8.08 -3.37 -33.57
CA ASN A 424 -8.76 -2.81 -34.74
C ASN A 424 -10.09 -3.51 -35.09
N ILE A 425 -10.99 -3.68 -34.10
CA ILE A 425 -12.36 -4.15 -34.23
C ILE A 425 -13.36 -3.02 -33.98
#